data_6a67727abb4e6b03f7a74687e1f04198
#
_entry.id   6a67727abb4e6b03f7a74687e1f04198
#
_cell.length_a   1.000
_cell.length_b   1.000
_cell.length_c   1.000
_cell.angle_alpha   90.00
_cell.angle_beta   90.00
_cell.angle_gamma   90.00
#
_symmetry.space_group_name_H-M   'P 1'
#
loop_
_entity.id
_entity.type
_entity.pdbx_description
1 polymer ?
#
loop_
_entity_poly.entity_id
_entity_poly.type
_entity_poly.pdbx_seq_one_letter_code
_entity_poly.pdbx_strand_id
1 'polypeptide(L)'
;YHGITYAERFGKGAYITKATAQLMRDFGCTPSPQNAFYLNLGLESLELRMERHCSNAQKVAEFLNGHEKVTSVCFAGLPTDKYYELAKKYMPNGTCGVVSFGVKGGRKAAEKFMKELKLAAIETHVADARTCCLNPATSTHRQMNEEELIAAGVPGDLVRLSCGIENSDDLIADIKQALDALDK
;
A
#
# COMPACT_ATOMS: atom_id res chain seq x y z
N TYR A 1 -30.42 19.02 5.10
CA TYR A 1 -31.03 19.10 6.43
C TYR A 1 -31.84 20.37 6.54
N HIS A 2 -33.16 20.24 6.64
CA HIS A 2 -34.09 21.39 6.67
C HIS A 2 -33.91 22.40 5.52
N GLY A 3 -33.55 21.93 4.34
CA GLY A 3 -33.31 22.78 3.16
C GLY A 3 -32.01 23.58 3.18
N ILE A 4 -31.09 23.30 4.13
CA ILE A 4 -29.79 23.96 4.22
C ILE A 4 -28.76 23.23 3.39
N THR A 5 -28.12 23.95 2.46
CA THR A 5 -26.90 23.47 1.79
C THR A 5 -25.70 23.81 2.66
N TYR A 6 -25.05 22.77 3.23
CA TYR A 6 -23.94 22.96 4.17
C TYR A 6 -22.77 23.78 3.59
N ALA A 7 -22.39 23.50 2.33
CA ALA A 7 -21.30 24.23 1.68
C ALA A 7 -21.58 25.74 1.58
N GLU A 8 -22.81 26.11 1.23
CA GLU A 8 -23.22 27.53 1.11
C GLU A 8 -23.31 28.22 2.47
N ARG A 9 -23.89 27.52 3.48
CA ARG A 9 -24.13 28.11 4.80
C ARG A 9 -22.87 28.22 5.65
N PHE A 10 -21.96 27.23 5.58
CA PHE A 10 -20.82 27.09 6.49
C PHE A 10 -19.47 27.18 5.79
N GLY A 11 -19.41 27.27 4.46
CA GLY A 11 -18.17 27.41 3.70
C GLY A 11 -17.12 26.36 4.08
N LYS A 12 -15.94 26.77 4.51
CA LYS A 12 -14.84 25.88 4.92
C LYS A 12 -15.18 24.99 6.13
N GLY A 13 -16.15 25.38 6.95
CA GLY A 13 -16.63 24.60 8.08
C GLY A 13 -17.72 23.58 7.73
N ALA A 14 -18.14 23.49 6.47
CA ALA A 14 -19.26 22.63 6.04
C ALA A 14 -19.07 21.16 6.41
N TYR A 15 -17.88 20.61 6.16
CA TYR A 15 -17.56 19.21 6.46
C TYR A 15 -17.71 18.89 7.95
N ILE A 16 -17.01 19.61 8.80
CA ILE A 16 -17.04 19.35 10.25
C ILE A 16 -18.42 19.61 10.85
N THR A 17 -19.12 20.63 10.37
CA THR A 17 -20.47 20.93 10.83
C THR A 17 -21.45 19.82 10.48
N LYS A 18 -21.40 19.29 9.24
CA LYS A 18 -22.23 18.16 8.84
C LYS A 18 -21.89 16.91 9.63
N ALA A 19 -20.60 16.60 9.78
CA ALA A 19 -20.13 15.46 10.51
C ALA A 19 -20.61 15.46 11.97
N THR A 20 -20.48 16.58 12.67
CA THR A 20 -20.80 16.68 14.11
C THR A 20 -22.27 16.93 14.37
N ALA A 21 -22.87 17.93 13.69
CA ALA A 21 -24.24 18.38 13.99
C ALA A 21 -25.32 17.47 13.39
N GLN A 22 -25.01 16.68 12.38
CA GLN A 22 -25.94 15.75 11.77
C GLN A 22 -25.50 14.29 11.94
N LEU A 23 -24.39 13.87 11.32
CA LEU A 23 -24.04 12.45 11.25
C LEU A 23 -23.70 11.85 12.62
N MET A 24 -22.82 12.48 13.37
CA MET A 24 -22.44 12.00 14.71
C MET A 24 -23.66 12.05 15.67
N ARG A 25 -24.45 13.12 15.63
CA ARG A 25 -25.65 13.25 16.44
C ARG A 25 -26.68 12.17 16.14
N ASP A 26 -26.93 11.90 14.85
CA ASP A 26 -28.02 11.01 14.42
C ASP A 26 -27.62 9.52 14.52
N PHE A 27 -26.36 9.17 14.22
CA PHE A 27 -25.84 7.81 14.28
C PHE A 27 -25.13 7.45 15.60
N GLY A 28 -24.73 8.44 16.39
CA GLY A 28 -23.99 8.21 17.63
C GLY A 28 -22.59 7.62 17.45
N CYS A 29 -21.97 7.82 16.29
CA CYS A 29 -20.66 7.27 15.95
C CYS A 29 -19.54 7.98 16.73
N THR A 30 -19.30 7.55 17.95
CA THR A 30 -18.17 8.00 18.78
C THR A 30 -17.31 6.81 19.20
N PRO A 31 -15.97 6.96 19.29
CA PRO A 31 -15.12 5.89 19.77
C PRO A 31 -15.40 5.64 21.26
N SER A 32 -15.41 4.35 21.65
CA SER A 32 -15.37 4.00 23.07
C SER A 32 -14.04 4.42 23.71
N PRO A 33 -13.97 4.64 25.03
CA PRO A 33 -12.69 4.92 25.71
C PRO A 33 -11.64 3.83 25.44
N GLN A 34 -12.03 2.58 25.34
CA GLN A 34 -11.16 1.44 25.01
C GLN A 34 -10.56 1.60 23.60
N ASN A 35 -11.38 1.93 22.60
CA ASN A 35 -10.91 2.13 21.23
C ASN A 35 -9.99 3.36 21.12
N ALA A 36 -10.31 4.43 21.84
CA ALA A 36 -9.45 5.62 21.91
C ALA A 36 -8.08 5.29 22.54
N PHE A 37 -8.06 4.45 23.58
CA PHE A 37 -6.82 3.94 24.18
C PHE A 37 -5.98 3.15 23.18
N TYR A 38 -6.57 2.20 22.42
CA TYR A 38 -5.83 1.43 21.42
C TYR A 38 -5.29 2.30 20.29
N LEU A 39 -6.04 3.29 19.83
CA LEU A 39 -5.55 4.25 18.84
C LEU A 39 -4.35 5.03 19.36
N ASN A 40 -4.44 5.53 20.61
CA ASN A 40 -3.36 6.27 21.24
C ASN A 40 -2.09 5.41 21.42
N LEU A 41 -2.25 4.17 21.87
CA LEU A 41 -1.16 3.20 21.99
C LEU A 41 -0.49 2.94 20.64
N GLY A 42 -1.28 2.82 19.57
CA GLY A 42 -0.76 2.69 18.20
C GLY A 42 0.03 3.91 17.72
N LEU A 43 -0.33 5.11 18.17
CA LEU A 43 0.38 6.35 17.81
C LEU A 43 1.74 6.46 18.50
N GLU A 44 1.91 5.92 19.70
CA GLU A 44 3.17 6.01 20.47
C GLU A 44 4.38 5.39 19.73
N SER A 45 4.16 4.38 18.89
CA SER A 45 5.22 3.71 18.11
C SER A 45 5.17 4.05 16.61
N LEU A 46 4.31 4.97 16.18
CA LEU A 46 4.06 5.21 14.76
C LEU A 46 5.32 5.65 14.01
N GLU A 47 6.09 6.58 14.57
CA GLU A 47 7.32 7.09 13.96
C GLU A 47 8.33 5.95 13.70
N LEU A 48 8.61 5.14 14.71
CA LEU A 48 9.52 3.99 14.60
C LEU A 48 9.04 2.97 13.54
N ARG A 49 7.76 2.69 13.51
CA ARG A 49 7.18 1.78 12.50
C ARG A 49 7.29 2.36 11.10
N MET A 50 6.97 3.65 10.92
CA MET A 50 7.04 4.30 9.61
C MET A 50 8.47 4.37 9.08
N GLU A 51 9.46 4.67 9.92
CA GLU A 51 10.87 4.60 9.55
C GLU A 51 11.24 3.20 9.03
N ARG A 52 10.83 2.16 9.75
CA ARG A 52 11.10 0.78 9.36
C ARG A 52 10.38 0.38 8.08
N HIS A 53 9.09 0.71 7.93
CA HIS A 53 8.34 0.47 6.70
C HIS A 53 9.00 1.12 5.48
N CYS A 54 9.37 2.39 5.59
CA CYS A 54 10.00 3.14 4.50
C CYS A 54 11.39 2.56 4.15
N SER A 55 12.22 2.24 5.15
CA SER A 55 13.55 1.68 4.91
C SER A 55 13.49 0.29 4.29
N ASN A 56 12.54 -0.55 4.72
CA ASN A 56 12.33 -1.87 4.13
C ASN A 56 11.85 -1.76 2.69
N ALA A 57 10.86 -0.88 2.42
CA ALA A 57 10.36 -0.66 1.06
C ALA A 57 11.45 -0.14 0.12
N GLN A 58 12.31 0.76 0.58
CA GLN A 58 13.44 1.25 -0.21
C GLN A 58 14.37 0.12 -0.63
N LYS A 59 14.83 -0.71 0.30
CA LYS A 59 15.72 -1.84 0.02
C LYS A 59 15.07 -2.89 -0.90
N VAL A 60 13.81 -3.20 -0.66
CA VAL A 60 13.05 -4.13 -1.51
C VAL A 60 12.88 -3.58 -2.91
N ALA A 61 12.55 -2.29 -3.06
CA ALA A 61 12.42 -1.64 -4.36
C ALA A 61 13.75 -1.63 -5.14
N GLU A 62 14.87 -1.35 -4.48
CA GLU A 62 16.21 -1.41 -5.08
C GLU A 62 16.56 -2.82 -5.56
N PHE A 63 16.30 -3.84 -4.74
CA PHE A 63 16.48 -5.24 -5.11
C PHE A 63 15.64 -5.62 -6.34
N LEU A 64 14.34 -5.30 -6.32
CA LEU A 64 13.42 -5.60 -7.40
C LEU A 64 13.79 -4.88 -8.71
N ASN A 65 14.25 -3.63 -8.62
CA ASN A 65 14.61 -2.82 -9.78
C ASN A 65 15.83 -3.37 -10.55
N GLY A 66 16.67 -4.15 -9.89
CA GLY A 66 17.81 -4.83 -10.51
C GLY A 66 17.55 -6.28 -10.92
N HIS A 67 16.36 -6.84 -10.69
CA HIS A 67 16.10 -8.25 -10.86
C HIS A 67 15.57 -8.61 -12.26
N GLU A 68 16.16 -9.59 -12.94
CA GLU A 68 15.86 -9.98 -14.34
C GLU A 68 14.42 -10.48 -14.58
N LYS A 69 13.73 -10.97 -13.54
CA LYS A 69 12.34 -11.45 -13.59
C LYS A 69 11.30 -10.38 -13.27
N VAL A 70 11.74 -9.15 -13.04
CA VAL A 70 10.89 -8.01 -12.80
C VAL A 70 10.83 -7.15 -14.04
N THR A 71 9.63 -6.79 -14.49
CA THR A 71 9.40 -5.98 -15.70
C THR A 71 9.40 -4.49 -15.44
N SER A 72 8.94 -4.10 -14.26
CA SER A 72 8.82 -2.70 -13.85
C SER A 72 8.76 -2.59 -12.33
N VAL A 73 9.21 -1.47 -11.79
CA VAL A 73 9.04 -1.11 -10.37
C VAL A 73 8.49 0.31 -10.30
N CYS A 74 7.41 0.48 -9.56
CA CYS A 74 6.82 1.78 -9.27
C CYS A 74 7.02 2.07 -7.78
N PHE A 75 7.96 2.95 -7.49
CA PHE A 75 8.30 3.37 -6.13
C PHE A 75 9.01 4.73 -6.15
N ALA A 76 8.39 5.74 -5.60
CA ALA A 76 8.85 7.12 -5.68
C ALA A 76 10.20 7.40 -4.98
N GLY A 77 10.72 6.44 -4.21
CA GLY A 77 12.07 6.48 -3.62
C GLY A 77 13.19 6.03 -4.56
N LEU A 78 12.88 5.55 -5.78
CA LEU A 78 13.88 5.18 -6.78
C LEU A 78 14.19 6.37 -7.70
N PRO A 79 15.47 6.65 -8.02
CA PRO A 79 15.84 7.72 -8.96
C PRO A 79 15.23 7.59 -10.37
N THR A 80 14.83 6.37 -10.73
CA THR A 80 14.18 6.05 -12.02
C THR A 80 12.68 6.34 -12.05
N ASP A 81 12.06 6.60 -10.89
CA ASP A 81 10.63 6.90 -10.81
C ASP A 81 10.35 8.35 -11.20
N LYS A 82 9.29 8.57 -11.98
CA LYS A 82 8.86 9.89 -12.45
C LYS A 82 8.54 10.90 -11.35
N TYR A 83 8.24 10.42 -10.15
CA TYR A 83 7.89 11.23 -8.99
C TYR A 83 9.03 11.39 -7.97
N TYR A 84 10.24 10.90 -8.29
CA TYR A 84 11.38 10.93 -7.37
C TYR A 84 11.68 12.32 -6.80
N GLU A 85 11.76 13.36 -7.67
CA GLU A 85 12.03 14.72 -7.21
C GLU A 85 10.90 15.32 -6.36
N LEU A 86 9.65 14.97 -6.65
CA LEU A 86 8.53 15.35 -5.81
C LEU A 86 8.56 14.62 -4.44
N ALA A 87 8.92 13.34 -4.44
CA ALA A 87 9.09 12.57 -3.22
C ALA A 87 10.17 13.16 -2.32
N LYS A 88 11.32 13.53 -2.87
CA LYS A 88 12.38 14.23 -2.11
C LYS A 88 11.91 15.55 -1.50
N LYS A 89 11.08 16.27 -2.22
CA LYS A 89 10.56 17.57 -1.78
C LYS A 89 9.55 17.44 -0.63
N TYR A 90 8.61 16.49 -0.76
CA TYR A 90 7.47 16.39 0.16
C TYR A 90 7.62 15.30 1.23
N MET A 91 8.47 14.31 1.00
CA MET A 91 8.70 13.16 1.88
C MET A 91 10.21 12.92 2.11
N PRO A 92 10.95 13.90 2.65
CA PRO A 92 12.41 13.83 2.75
C PRO A 92 12.92 12.72 3.69
N ASN A 93 12.09 12.29 4.63
CA ASN A 93 12.45 11.30 5.66
C ASN A 93 12.05 9.85 5.29
N GLY A 94 11.56 9.63 4.09
CA GLY A 94 11.10 8.34 3.59
C GLY A 94 9.79 8.47 2.83
N THR A 95 9.64 7.70 1.74
CA THR A 95 8.52 7.91 0.81
C THR A 95 7.25 7.18 1.26
N CYS A 96 7.32 5.86 1.39
CA CYS A 96 6.20 5.02 1.83
C CYS A 96 6.66 3.59 2.08
N GLY A 97 5.76 2.74 2.61
CA GLY A 97 5.97 1.30 2.79
C GLY A 97 5.48 0.43 1.63
N VAL A 98 4.95 1.01 0.55
CA VAL A 98 4.31 0.26 -0.54
C VAL A 98 5.14 0.31 -1.81
N VAL A 99 5.45 -0.86 -2.37
CA VAL A 99 6.14 -1.03 -3.64
C VAL A 99 5.20 -1.78 -4.60
N SER A 100 5.06 -1.30 -5.83
CA SER A 100 4.36 -2.01 -6.89
C SER A 100 5.34 -2.42 -7.98
N PHE A 101 5.24 -3.65 -8.46
CA PHE A 101 6.14 -4.15 -9.49
C PHE A 101 5.45 -5.18 -10.40
N GLY A 102 5.93 -5.30 -11.63
CA GLY A 102 5.48 -6.29 -12.59
C GLY A 102 6.36 -7.55 -12.57
N VAL A 103 5.75 -8.73 -12.64
CA VAL A 103 6.44 -10.02 -12.70
C VAL A 103 6.48 -10.52 -14.14
N LYS A 104 7.69 -10.85 -14.64
CA LYS A 104 7.89 -11.39 -15.99
C LYS A 104 7.15 -12.72 -16.15
N GLY A 105 6.36 -12.83 -17.21
CA GLY A 105 5.49 -14.00 -17.45
C GLY A 105 4.01 -13.74 -17.19
N GLY A 106 3.65 -12.49 -16.87
CA GLY A 106 2.25 -12.03 -16.79
C GLY A 106 1.53 -12.50 -15.53
N ARG A 107 0.19 -12.49 -15.57
CA ARG A 107 -0.68 -12.78 -14.42
C ARG A 107 -0.36 -14.12 -13.75
N LYS A 108 -0.16 -15.19 -14.53
CA LYS A 108 0.13 -16.53 -13.97
C LYS A 108 1.44 -16.56 -13.21
N ALA A 109 2.46 -15.85 -13.69
CA ALA A 109 3.73 -15.74 -12.98
C ALA A 109 3.60 -14.92 -11.68
N ALA A 110 2.83 -13.82 -11.70
CA ALA A 110 2.54 -13.05 -10.50
C ALA A 110 1.79 -13.88 -9.43
N GLU A 111 0.79 -14.66 -9.84
CA GLU A 111 0.09 -15.56 -8.93
C GLU A 111 1.00 -16.67 -8.36
N LYS A 112 1.87 -17.26 -9.21
CA LYS A 112 2.83 -18.26 -8.77
C LYS A 112 3.83 -17.65 -7.79
N PHE A 113 4.40 -16.48 -8.11
CA PHE A 113 5.29 -15.73 -7.22
C PHE A 113 4.69 -15.56 -5.83
N MET A 114 3.45 -15.05 -5.75
CA MET A 114 2.80 -14.83 -4.47
C MET A 114 2.58 -16.12 -3.67
N LYS A 115 2.26 -17.24 -4.33
CA LYS A 115 2.08 -18.54 -3.67
C LYS A 115 3.39 -19.11 -3.11
N GLU A 116 4.53 -18.76 -3.69
CA GLU A 116 5.86 -19.23 -3.26
C GLU A 116 6.42 -18.39 -2.09
N LEU A 117 5.83 -17.25 -1.75
CA LEU A 117 6.22 -16.46 -0.58
C LEU A 117 5.96 -17.25 0.71
N LYS A 118 6.89 -17.16 1.65
CA LYS A 118 6.86 -17.89 2.93
C LYS A 118 6.69 -16.95 4.13
N LEU A 119 7.21 -15.74 4.02
CA LEU A 119 7.17 -14.71 5.06
C LEU A 119 6.04 -13.71 4.80
N ALA A 120 5.96 -13.19 3.57
CA ALA A 120 4.91 -12.25 3.17
C ALA A 120 3.55 -12.94 3.04
N ALA A 121 2.50 -12.32 3.59
CA ALA A 121 1.14 -12.84 3.53
C ALA A 121 0.39 -12.32 2.28
N ILE A 122 -0.51 -13.14 1.72
CA ILE A 122 -1.40 -12.71 0.63
C ILE A 122 -2.64 -12.06 1.27
N GLU A 123 -2.60 -10.74 1.38
CA GLU A 123 -3.65 -9.95 2.05
C GLU A 123 -3.79 -8.58 1.39
N THR A 124 -4.96 -7.93 1.60
CA THR A 124 -5.25 -6.60 1.07
C THR A 124 -4.74 -5.46 1.96
N HIS A 125 -4.15 -5.76 3.09
CA HIS A 125 -3.72 -4.80 4.07
C HIS A 125 -2.59 -3.88 3.56
N VAL A 126 -2.51 -2.69 4.15
CA VAL A 126 -1.44 -1.71 3.96
C VAL A 126 -1.01 -1.23 5.34
N ALA A 127 0.29 -1.07 5.54
CA ALA A 127 0.89 -0.65 6.81
C ALA A 127 0.64 -1.61 7.98
N ASP A 128 0.42 -2.88 7.70
CA ASP A 128 0.46 -3.94 8.71
C ASP A 128 1.91 -4.17 9.16
N ALA A 129 2.11 -4.61 10.39
CA ALA A 129 3.43 -4.98 10.89
C ALA A 129 4.08 -6.11 10.08
N ARG A 130 3.27 -6.98 9.49
CA ARG A 130 3.70 -8.00 8.52
C ARG A 130 3.70 -7.46 7.09
N THR A 131 4.65 -7.92 6.31
CA THR A 131 4.65 -7.70 4.87
C THR A 131 3.48 -8.44 4.23
N CYS A 132 2.68 -7.69 3.45
CA CYS A 132 1.52 -8.19 2.74
C CYS A 132 1.65 -7.95 1.24
N CYS A 133 1.16 -8.87 0.42
CA CYS A 133 1.13 -8.72 -1.02
C CYS A 133 -0.22 -9.09 -1.62
N LEU A 134 -0.53 -8.51 -2.75
CA LEU A 134 -1.68 -8.89 -3.57
C LEU A 134 -1.42 -8.61 -5.06
N ASN A 135 -2.09 -9.38 -5.92
CA ASN A 135 -2.28 -9.01 -7.32
C ASN A 135 -3.64 -8.31 -7.45
N PRO A 136 -3.69 -7.02 -7.79
CA PRO A 136 -4.95 -6.27 -7.85
C PRO A 136 -5.92 -6.84 -8.89
N ALA A 137 -5.41 -7.32 -10.03
CA ALA A 137 -6.22 -7.86 -11.12
C ALA A 137 -7.02 -9.11 -10.72
N THR A 138 -6.51 -9.92 -9.78
CA THR A 138 -7.18 -11.14 -9.31
C THR A 138 -7.92 -10.95 -7.99
N SER A 139 -7.77 -9.80 -7.33
CA SER A 139 -8.38 -9.51 -6.04
C SER A 139 -9.30 -8.29 -6.08
N THR A 140 -8.78 -7.11 -5.83
CA THR A 140 -9.56 -5.87 -5.66
C THR A 140 -10.22 -5.37 -6.95
N HIS A 141 -9.70 -5.73 -8.14
CA HIS A 141 -10.19 -5.31 -9.45
C HIS A 141 -10.66 -6.51 -10.31
N ARG A 142 -10.96 -7.64 -9.68
CA ARG A 142 -11.33 -8.89 -10.38
C ARG A 142 -12.56 -8.80 -11.29
N GLN A 143 -13.40 -7.79 -11.12
CA GLN A 143 -14.56 -7.53 -11.93
C GLN A 143 -14.25 -6.82 -13.26
N MET A 144 -13.03 -6.29 -13.43
CA MET A 144 -12.59 -5.59 -14.62
C MET A 144 -12.05 -6.56 -15.66
N ASN A 145 -12.28 -6.26 -16.93
CA ASN A 145 -11.64 -6.94 -18.05
C ASN A 145 -10.21 -6.42 -18.27
N GLU A 146 -9.44 -7.04 -19.18
CA GLU A 146 -8.03 -6.68 -19.41
C GLU A 146 -7.84 -5.22 -19.86
N GLU A 147 -8.73 -4.69 -20.72
CA GLU A 147 -8.63 -3.32 -21.20
C GLU A 147 -8.89 -2.32 -20.06
N GLU A 148 -9.89 -2.60 -19.24
CA GLU A 148 -10.20 -1.81 -18.05
C GLU A 148 -9.07 -1.84 -17.02
N LEU A 149 -8.45 -3.01 -16.80
CA LEU A 149 -7.30 -3.15 -15.90
C LEU A 149 -6.10 -2.32 -16.37
N ILE A 150 -5.80 -2.36 -17.67
CA ILE A 150 -4.70 -1.56 -18.25
C ILE A 150 -5.02 -0.07 -18.12
N ALA A 151 -6.25 0.36 -18.44
CA ALA A 151 -6.68 1.76 -18.30
C ALA A 151 -6.64 2.25 -16.85
N ALA A 152 -6.92 1.37 -15.89
CA ALA A 152 -6.82 1.65 -14.45
C ALA A 152 -5.37 1.63 -13.92
N GLY A 153 -4.38 1.25 -14.73
CA GLY A 153 -2.98 1.14 -14.32
C GLY A 153 -2.67 -0.07 -13.44
N VAL A 154 -3.48 -1.12 -13.52
CA VAL A 154 -3.33 -2.37 -12.76
C VAL A 154 -3.23 -3.59 -13.70
N PRO A 155 -2.17 -3.67 -14.54
CA PRO A 155 -1.99 -4.79 -15.45
C PRO A 155 -1.92 -6.13 -14.70
N GLY A 156 -2.20 -7.22 -15.42
CA GLY A 156 -2.33 -8.54 -14.82
C GLY A 156 -1.08 -9.07 -14.11
N ASP A 157 0.11 -8.63 -14.50
CA ASP A 157 1.40 -9.01 -13.91
C ASP A 157 1.77 -8.19 -12.66
N LEU A 158 0.97 -7.17 -12.31
CA LEU A 158 1.27 -6.28 -11.19
C LEU A 158 1.12 -6.98 -9.84
N VAL A 159 2.13 -6.85 -9.00
CA VAL A 159 2.09 -7.19 -7.58
C VAL A 159 2.26 -5.91 -6.76
N ARG A 160 1.34 -5.66 -5.83
CA ARG A 160 1.49 -4.63 -4.81
C ARG A 160 2.00 -5.27 -3.52
N LEU A 161 3.12 -4.81 -3.04
CA LEU A 161 3.75 -5.25 -1.79
C LEU A 161 3.69 -4.11 -0.77
N SER A 162 3.11 -4.37 0.39
CA SER A 162 3.18 -3.48 1.56
C SER A 162 4.21 -4.05 2.51
N CYS A 163 5.40 -3.45 2.54
CA CYS A 163 6.50 -3.90 3.39
C CYS A 163 6.17 -3.66 4.86
N GLY A 164 6.30 -4.70 5.66
CA GLY A 164 6.15 -4.65 7.11
C GLY A 164 7.43 -4.20 7.82
N ILE A 165 7.54 -4.53 9.10
CA ILE A 165 8.66 -4.13 9.96
C ILE A 165 9.66 -5.27 10.22
N GLU A 166 9.60 -6.35 9.47
CA GLU A 166 10.52 -7.49 9.55
C GLU A 166 11.96 -7.07 9.22
N ASN A 167 12.90 -7.97 9.39
CA ASN A 167 14.26 -7.76 8.91
C ASN A 167 14.27 -7.66 7.38
N SER A 168 14.89 -6.64 6.83
CA SER A 168 14.95 -6.41 5.38
C SER A 168 15.62 -7.52 4.60
N ASP A 169 16.64 -8.17 5.17
CA ASP A 169 17.37 -9.23 4.50
C ASP A 169 16.52 -10.50 4.39
N ASP A 170 15.70 -10.79 5.42
CA ASP A 170 14.73 -11.89 5.39
C ASP A 170 13.63 -11.63 4.35
N LEU A 171 13.14 -10.39 4.23
CA LEU A 171 12.18 -9.99 3.20
C LEU A 171 12.75 -10.18 1.79
N ILE A 172 13.99 -9.72 1.57
CA ILE A 172 14.66 -9.86 0.27
C ILE A 172 14.91 -11.32 -0.04
N ALA A 173 15.32 -12.13 0.95
CA ALA A 173 15.51 -13.55 0.77
C ALA A 173 14.22 -14.29 0.40
N ASP A 174 13.10 -13.93 1.04
CA ASP A 174 11.76 -14.48 0.73
C ASP A 174 11.32 -14.12 -0.69
N ILE A 175 11.43 -12.86 -1.07
CA ILE A 175 11.10 -12.38 -2.42
C ILE A 175 11.99 -13.07 -3.47
N LYS A 176 13.31 -13.15 -3.21
CA LYS A 176 14.26 -13.79 -4.12
C LYS A 176 13.91 -15.25 -4.35
N GLN A 177 13.71 -16.05 -3.30
CA GLN A 177 13.40 -17.47 -3.45
C GLN A 177 12.07 -17.69 -4.20
N ALA A 178 11.07 -16.79 -4.03
CA ALA A 178 9.81 -16.86 -4.74
C ALA A 178 9.97 -16.50 -6.23
N LEU A 179 10.81 -15.52 -6.57
CA LEU A 179 11.18 -15.23 -7.96
C LEU A 179 11.97 -16.38 -8.59
N ASP A 180 12.93 -16.97 -7.88
CA ASP A 180 13.74 -18.11 -8.37
C ASP A 180 12.85 -19.34 -8.68
N ALA A 181 11.75 -19.52 -7.94
CA ALA A 181 10.81 -20.62 -8.16
C ALA A 181 10.00 -20.52 -9.48
N LEU A 182 10.02 -19.36 -10.15
CA LEU A 182 9.31 -19.18 -11.42
C LEU A 182 9.92 -19.99 -12.58
N ASP A 183 11.17 -20.38 -12.49
CA ASP A 183 11.87 -21.19 -13.52
C ASP A 183 11.58 -22.70 -13.41
N LYS A 184 10.93 -23.12 -12.35
CA LYS A 184 10.54 -24.51 -12.09
C LYS A 184 9.10 -24.77 -12.51
#